data_48784214d2fb68a4fce1dd034cad7252
#
_entry.id   48784214d2fb68a4fce1dd034cad7252
#
_cell.length_a   1.000
_cell.length_b   1.000
_cell.length_c   1.000
_cell.angle_alpha   90.00
_cell.angle_beta   90.00
_cell.angle_gamma   90.00
#
_symmetry.space_group_name_H-M   'P 1'
#
loop_
_entity.id
_entity.type
_entity.pdbx_description
1 polymer ?
#
loop_
_entity_poly.entity_id
_entity_poly.type
_entity_poly.pdbx_seq_one_letter_code
_entity_poly.pdbx_strand_id
1 'polypeptide(L)'
;MRVKKMIVTLLLLLTMTGAASAAEPSWYWLCSDATSTTYLDNNHVYKNDDCAIVWTRTNFQSGAMAGDVVYMEWHVTRAGEISYIYGHGHKANGRLTRHYPDAYYWNKAVSSAPNFKKLYNLIWPA
;
A
#
# COMPACT_ATOMS: atom_id res chain seq x y z
N MET A 1 14.97 -14.39 8.96
CA MET A 1 13.93 -15.20 8.88
C MET A 1 12.72 -14.72 9.59
N ARG A 2 12.87 -13.99 10.56
CA ARG A 2 11.76 -13.47 11.22
C ARG A 2 10.77 -12.79 10.34
N VAL A 3 11.22 -12.08 9.34
CA VAL A 3 10.32 -11.38 8.46
C VAL A 3 9.36 -12.30 7.78
N LYS A 4 9.84 -13.38 7.22
CA LYS A 4 8.95 -14.27 6.57
C LYS A 4 8.00 -14.89 7.51
N LYS A 5 8.49 -15.32 8.64
CA LYS A 5 7.61 -15.86 9.60
C LYS A 5 6.59 -14.90 9.97
N MET A 6 6.99 -13.67 10.09
CA MET A 6 6.12 -12.67 10.48
C MET A 6 5.00 -12.43 9.54
N ILE A 7 5.29 -12.42 8.28
CA ILE A 7 4.26 -12.24 7.31
C ILE A 7 3.28 -13.38 7.37
N VAL A 8 3.79 -14.57 7.54
CA VAL A 8 2.92 -15.72 7.65
C VAL A 8 2.05 -15.59 8.89
N THR A 9 2.62 -15.11 9.96
CA THR A 9 1.86 -14.93 11.17
C THR A 9 0.74 -13.95 10.98
N LEU A 10 1.02 -12.87 10.28
CA LEU A 10 -0.03 -11.91 10.00
C LEU A 10 -1.13 -12.53 9.21
N LEU A 11 -0.79 -13.33 8.24
CA LEU A 11 -1.81 -14.00 7.45
C LEU A 11 -2.63 -14.93 8.30
N LEU A 12 -2.01 -15.60 9.22
CA LEU A 12 -2.75 -16.47 10.10
C LEU A 12 -3.72 -15.71 10.95
N LEU A 13 -3.28 -14.60 11.48
CA LEU A 13 -4.18 -13.78 12.26
C LEU A 13 -5.35 -13.34 11.44
N LEU A 14 -5.11 -12.95 10.22
CA LEU A 14 -6.19 -12.57 9.37
C LEU A 14 -7.12 -13.71 9.14
N THR A 15 -6.59 -14.87 8.94
CA THR A 15 -7.42 -16.03 8.70
C THR A 15 -8.28 -16.32 9.90
N MET A 16 -7.71 -16.20 11.07
CA MET A 16 -8.45 -16.49 12.25
C MET A 16 -9.52 -15.48 12.50
N THR A 17 -9.33 -14.28 12.02
CA THR A 17 -10.34 -13.28 12.12
C THR A 17 -10.99 -13.08 10.78
N GLY A 18 -11.44 -14.14 10.20
CA GLY A 18 -12.00 -14.12 8.88
C GLY A 18 -13.06 -13.05 8.70
N ALA A 19 -13.80 -12.78 9.73
CA ALA A 19 -14.76 -11.71 9.63
C ALA A 19 -14.09 -10.38 9.42
N ALA A 20 -12.92 -10.20 10.04
CA ALA A 20 -12.22 -8.95 9.88
C ALA A 20 -11.68 -8.80 8.48
N SER A 21 -11.33 -9.91 7.83
CA SER A 21 -10.83 -9.81 6.47
C SER A 21 -11.89 -9.32 5.52
N ALA A 22 -13.14 -9.34 5.93
CA ALA A 22 -14.21 -8.80 5.13
C ALA A 22 -14.46 -7.33 5.41
N ALA A 23 -13.64 -6.70 6.24
CA ALA A 23 -13.85 -5.31 6.56
C ALA A 23 -13.69 -4.46 5.30
N GLU A 24 -14.54 -3.45 5.20
CA GLU A 24 -14.45 -2.51 4.10
C GLU A 24 -13.18 -1.69 4.23
N PRO A 25 -12.60 -1.27 3.13
CA PRO A 25 -11.47 -0.36 3.18
C PRO A 25 -11.88 0.95 3.85
N SER A 26 -10.96 1.55 4.55
CA SER A 26 -11.14 2.87 5.10
C SER A 26 -10.03 3.74 4.54
N TRP A 27 -10.37 4.57 3.58
CA TRP A 27 -9.37 5.33 2.84
C TRP A 27 -9.02 6.61 3.57
N TYR A 28 -7.77 6.68 4.01
CA TYR A 28 -7.23 7.82 4.71
C TYR A 28 -6.33 8.60 3.77
N TRP A 29 -6.59 9.89 3.61
CA TRP A 29 -5.80 10.71 2.71
C TRP A 29 -4.34 10.71 3.13
N LEU A 30 -3.46 10.34 2.22
CA LEU A 30 -2.04 10.29 2.47
C LEU A 30 -1.35 11.51 1.90
N CYS A 31 -1.55 11.78 0.63
CA CYS A 31 -0.90 12.90 -0.04
C CYS A 31 -1.57 13.20 -1.37
N SER A 32 -1.29 14.38 -1.90
CA SER A 32 -1.75 14.77 -3.22
C SER A 32 -0.62 15.48 -3.94
N ASP A 33 -0.62 15.37 -5.25
CA ASP A 33 0.27 16.17 -6.08
C ASP A 33 -0.58 16.82 -7.19
N ALA A 34 0.08 17.35 -8.22
CA ALA A 34 -0.63 18.09 -9.27
C ALA A 34 -1.58 17.20 -10.07
N THR A 35 -1.35 15.92 -10.13
CA THR A 35 -2.12 15.02 -10.99
C THR A 35 -2.89 13.94 -10.25
N SER A 36 -2.58 13.68 -8.99
CA SER A 36 -3.19 12.55 -8.29
C SER A 36 -3.35 12.78 -6.80
N THR A 37 -4.19 11.95 -6.20
CA THR A 37 -4.37 11.90 -4.75
C THR A 37 -4.25 10.46 -4.31
N THR A 38 -3.47 10.22 -3.27
CA THR A 38 -3.23 8.87 -2.77
C THR A 38 -3.80 8.70 -1.37
N TYR A 39 -4.44 7.58 -1.18
CA TYR A 39 -5.08 7.20 0.09
C TYR A 39 -4.48 5.90 0.61
N LEU A 40 -4.38 5.79 1.91
CA LEU A 40 -3.99 4.57 2.60
C LEU A 40 -5.24 3.85 3.10
N ASP A 41 -5.28 2.53 2.92
CA ASP A 41 -6.36 1.74 3.50
C ASP A 41 -6.07 1.51 4.97
N ASN A 42 -6.69 2.32 5.81
CA ASN A 42 -6.43 2.31 7.23
C ASN A 42 -6.99 1.09 7.96
N ASN A 43 -7.85 0.32 7.32
CA ASN A 43 -8.36 -0.92 7.88
C ASN A 43 -7.49 -2.14 7.56
N HIS A 44 -6.51 -1.97 6.69
CA HIS A 44 -5.68 -3.09 6.24
C HIS A 44 -4.20 -2.76 6.33
N VAL A 45 -3.77 -2.31 7.50
CA VAL A 45 -2.35 -2.08 7.78
C VAL A 45 -1.90 -3.23 8.67
N TYR A 46 -1.05 -4.08 8.14
CA TYR A 46 -0.57 -5.25 8.85
C TYR A 46 0.90 -5.06 9.17
N LYS A 47 1.24 -4.99 10.44
CA LYS A 47 2.63 -4.72 10.80
C LYS A 47 3.06 -5.50 12.02
N ASN A 48 4.38 -5.61 12.16
CA ASN A 48 4.99 -6.04 13.39
C ASN A 48 6.17 -5.11 13.65
N ASP A 49 7.13 -5.56 14.45
CA ASP A 49 8.26 -4.68 14.82
C ASP A 49 9.19 -4.40 13.66
N ASP A 50 9.23 -5.23 12.66
CA ASP A 50 10.23 -5.16 11.59
C ASP A 50 9.70 -4.64 10.26
N CYS A 51 8.46 -4.92 9.93
CA CYS A 51 7.93 -4.48 8.64
C CYS A 51 6.41 -4.42 8.63
N ALA A 52 5.89 -3.88 7.55
CA ALA A 52 4.46 -3.72 7.37
C ALA A 52 4.08 -4.00 5.92
N ILE A 53 2.84 -4.43 5.75
CA ILE A 53 2.22 -4.55 4.44
C ILE A 53 1.02 -3.64 4.46
N VAL A 54 0.93 -2.75 3.48
CA VAL A 54 -0.14 -1.76 3.40
C VAL A 54 -0.65 -1.68 1.97
N TRP A 55 -1.88 -1.17 1.83
CA TRP A 55 -2.49 -0.94 0.53
C TRP A 55 -2.76 0.53 0.35
N THR A 56 -2.51 1.02 -0.87
CA THR A 56 -2.84 2.40 -1.23
C THR A 56 -3.73 2.41 -2.46
N ARG A 57 -4.48 3.47 -2.59
CA ARG A 57 -5.28 3.76 -3.78
C ARG A 57 -4.91 5.15 -4.26
N THR A 58 -4.53 5.27 -5.51
CA THR A 58 -4.22 6.56 -6.12
C THR A 58 -5.24 6.88 -7.19
N ASN A 59 -5.90 8.00 -7.04
CA ASN A 59 -6.86 8.50 -8.02
C ASN A 59 -6.17 9.57 -8.86
N PHE A 60 -6.16 9.38 -10.16
CA PHE A 60 -5.55 10.35 -11.06
C PHE A 60 -6.63 11.30 -11.58
N GLN A 61 -6.46 12.60 -11.32
CA GLN A 61 -7.44 13.61 -11.70
C GLN A 61 -7.09 14.31 -12.99
N SER A 62 -5.82 14.27 -13.40
CA SER A 62 -5.38 14.94 -14.61
C SER A 62 -4.18 14.23 -15.20
N GLY A 63 -3.75 14.67 -16.37
CA GLY A 63 -2.61 14.08 -17.06
C GLY A 63 -3.01 12.87 -17.87
N ALA A 64 -2.00 12.12 -18.31
CA ALA A 64 -2.22 10.98 -19.20
C ALA A 64 -3.04 9.87 -18.57
N MET A 65 -3.04 9.79 -17.24
CA MET A 65 -3.77 8.76 -16.53
C MET A 65 -5.07 9.26 -15.91
N ALA A 66 -5.53 10.44 -16.33
CA ALA A 66 -6.75 11.02 -15.76
C ALA A 66 -7.90 10.03 -15.80
N GLY A 67 -8.58 9.89 -14.66
CA GLY A 67 -9.69 8.96 -14.52
C GLY A 67 -9.28 7.56 -14.07
N ASP A 68 -7.99 7.27 -14.02
CA ASP A 68 -7.54 5.96 -13.57
C ASP A 68 -7.49 5.92 -12.05
N VAL A 69 -7.71 4.73 -11.51
CA VAL A 69 -7.56 4.45 -10.09
C VAL A 69 -6.57 3.29 -9.98
N VAL A 70 -5.51 3.49 -9.23
CA VAL A 70 -4.45 2.49 -9.11
C VAL A 70 -4.36 2.01 -7.67
N TYR A 71 -4.44 0.71 -7.50
CA TYR A 71 -4.31 0.07 -6.19
C TYR A 71 -2.95 -0.59 -6.12
N MET A 72 -2.23 -0.35 -5.03
CA MET A 72 -0.88 -0.90 -4.86
C MET A 72 -0.72 -1.50 -3.47
N GLU A 73 -0.09 -2.65 -3.42
CA GLU A 73 0.30 -3.28 -2.17
C GLU A 73 1.79 -3.01 -1.94
N TRP A 74 2.13 -2.49 -0.77
CA TRP A 74 3.48 -2.09 -0.45
C TRP A 74 4.03 -2.87 0.72
N HIS A 75 5.34 -3.12 0.67
CA HIS A 75 6.08 -3.70 1.78
C HIS A 75 7.03 -2.62 2.28
N VAL A 76 6.90 -2.26 3.54
CA VAL A 76 7.68 -1.18 4.15
C VAL A 76 8.40 -1.76 5.35
N THR A 77 9.72 -1.58 5.42
CA THR A 77 10.47 -2.07 6.56
C THR A 77 10.69 -0.95 7.57
N ARG A 78 10.78 -1.31 8.82
CA ARG A 78 11.04 -0.33 9.85
C ARG A 78 12.42 0.28 9.70
N ALA A 79 13.33 -0.44 9.06
CA ALA A 79 14.66 0.07 8.77
C ALA A 79 14.64 1.19 7.74
N GLY A 80 13.53 1.38 7.03
CA GLY A 80 13.38 2.51 6.13
C GLY A 80 13.45 2.18 4.65
N GLU A 81 13.05 0.99 4.26
CA GLU A 81 12.98 0.61 2.84
C GLU A 81 11.54 0.37 2.44
N ILE A 82 11.22 0.67 1.20
CA ILE A 82 9.88 0.48 0.67
C ILE A 82 9.96 -0.17 -0.71
N SER A 83 9.09 -1.15 -0.93
CA SER A 83 8.96 -1.83 -2.22
C SER A 83 7.50 -2.03 -2.51
N TYR A 84 7.11 -2.02 -3.77
CA TYR A 84 5.76 -2.47 -4.05
C TYR A 84 5.79 -3.94 -4.45
N ILE A 85 4.73 -4.64 -4.09
CA ILE A 85 4.64 -6.06 -4.29
C ILE A 85 3.69 -6.37 -5.45
N TYR A 86 2.61 -5.64 -5.52
CA TYR A 86 1.54 -5.94 -6.47
C TYR A 86 0.71 -4.69 -6.70
N GLY A 87 0.18 -4.55 -7.89
CA GLY A 87 -0.69 -3.43 -8.17
C GLY A 87 -1.52 -3.63 -9.42
N HIS A 88 -2.61 -2.89 -9.52
CA HIS A 88 -3.43 -2.88 -10.71
C HIS A 88 -4.16 -1.54 -10.81
N GLY A 89 -4.42 -1.13 -12.03
CA GLY A 89 -5.12 0.12 -12.30
C GLY A 89 -6.40 -0.12 -13.07
N HIS A 90 -7.37 0.73 -12.83
CA HIS A 90 -8.68 0.63 -13.45
C HIS A 90 -9.17 1.99 -13.91
N LYS A 91 -9.98 2.00 -14.96
CA LYS A 91 -10.76 3.19 -15.33
C LYS A 91 -11.94 3.32 -14.37
N ALA A 92 -12.58 4.47 -14.42
CA ALA A 92 -13.75 4.71 -13.58
C ALA A 92 -14.85 3.68 -13.80
N ASN A 93 -14.93 3.10 -15.00
CA ASN A 93 -15.93 2.07 -15.27
C ASN A 93 -15.49 0.67 -14.83
N GLY A 94 -14.37 0.57 -14.14
CA GLY A 94 -13.87 -0.70 -13.63
C GLY A 94 -12.96 -1.47 -14.57
N ARG A 95 -12.80 -1.01 -15.81
CA ARG A 95 -11.97 -1.74 -16.77
C ARG A 95 -10.50 -1.69 -16.34
N LEU A 96 -9.88 -2.85 -16.32
CA LEU A 96 -8.46 -2.95 -15.98
C LEU A 96 -7.61 -2.26 -17.03
N THR A 97 -6.75 -1.34 -16.63
CA THR A 97 -5.89 -0.62 -17.55
C THR A 97 -4.42 -0.96 -17.36
N ARG A 98 -4.03 -1.39 -16.16
CA ARG A 98 -2.63 -1.70 -15.86
C ARG A 98 -2.58 -2.88 -14.93
N HIS A 99 -1.54 -3.66 -15.07
CA HIS A 99 -1.27 -4.76 -14.17
C HIS A 99 0.21 -4.74 -13.83
N TYR A 100 0.51 -4.63 -12.55
CA TYR A 100 1.88 -4.64 -12.07
C TYR A 100 2.14 -6.04 -11.53
N PRO A 101 3.09 -6.77 -12.11
CA PRO A 101 3.27 -8.17 -11.72
C PRO A 101 3.68 -8.31 -10.27
N ASP A 102 3.27 -9.43 -9.67
CA ASP A 102 3.70 -9.77 -8.35
C ASP A 102 5.19 -9.85 -8.30
N ALA A 103 5.73 -9.70 -7.15
CA ALA A 103 7.16 -9.88 -6.90
C ALA A 103 8.03 -8.95 -7.73
N TYR A 104 7.48 -7.91 -8.25
CA TYR A 104 8.30 -6.91 -8.88
C TYR A 104 8.86 -6.04 -7.77
N TYR A 105 10.15 -6.11 -7.56
CA TYR A 105 10.77 -5.37 -6.48
C TYR A 105 11.45 -4.13 -6.98
N TRP A 106 11.27 -3.09 -6.22
CA TRP A 106 11.76 -1.79 -6.57
C TRP A 106 12.12 -1.12 -5.26
N ASN A 107 13.14 -1.64 -4.62
CA ASN A 107 13.53 -1.17 -3.30
C ASN A 107 14.00 0.28 -3.33
N LYS A 108 13.37 1.10 -2.52
CA LYS A 108 13.75 2.49 -2.38
C LYS A 108 13.88 2.80 -0.91
N ALA A 109 14.70 3.81 -0.61
CA ALA A 109 14.75 4.32 0.75
C ALA A 109 13.47 5.11 1.01
N VAL A 110 12.91 4.95 2.21
CA VAL A 110 11.75 5.74 2.61
C VAL A 110 12.07 7.22 2.51
N SER A 111 13.30 7.61 2.80
CA SER A 111 13.71 9.00 2.74
C SER A 111 13.77 9.57 1.34
N SER A 112 13.61 8.75 0.30
CA SER A 112 13.76 9.21 -1.07
C SER A 112 12.58 10.03 -1.58
N ALA A 113 11.44 10.01 -0.89
CA ALA A 113 10.28 10.80 -1.30
C ALA A 113 9.44 11.22 -0.10
N PRO A 114 8.86 12.41 -0.14
CA PRO A 114 8.05 12.88 0.99
C PRO A 114 6.85 12.00 1.29
N ASN A 115 6.19 11.47 0.29
CA ASN A 115 5.04 10.61 0.51
C ASN A 115 5.43 9.26 1.09
N PHE A 116 6.63 8.75 0.80
CA PHE A 116 7.13 7.56 1.44
C PHE A 116 7.38 7.83 2.93
N LYS A 117 7.94 8.99 3.24
CA LYS A 117 8.17 9.34 4.65
C LYS A 117 6.85 9.47 5.40
N LYS A 118 5.86 10.07 4.75
CA LYS A 118 4.57 10.22 5.39
C LYS A 118 3.93 8.87 5.67
N LEU A 119 4.00 7.96 4.71
CA LEU A 119 3.48 6.62 4.89
C LEU A 119 4.21 5.91 6.03
N TYR A 120 5.53 5.98 6.05
CA TYR A 120 6.33 5.38 7.09
C TYR A 120 5.93 5.89 8.47
N ASN A 121 5.75 7.20 8.59
CA ASN A 121 5.41 7.81 9.87
C ASN A 121 3.99 7.48 10.32
N LEU A 122 3.11 7.18 9.40
CA LEU A 122 1.78 6.72 9.77
C LEU A 122 1.83 5.29 10.29
N ILE A 123 2.70 4.46 9.72
CA ILE A 123 2.84 3.08 10.15
C ILE A 123 3.52 3.00 11.52
N TRP A 124 4.59 3.75 11.67
CA TRP A 124 5.34 3.77 12.94
C TRP A 124 5.47 5.21 13.43
N PRO A 125 4.45 5.71 14.11
CA PRO A 125 4.52 7.07 14.65
C PRO A 125 5.63 7.18 15.68
N ALA A 126 6.26 8.33 15.73
CA ALA A 126 7.36 8.57 16.66
C ALA A 126 6.85 8.64 18.11
#